data_f0bac8311c9bf4e7e1eca51f71331890
#
_entry.id   f0bac8311c9bf4e7e1eca51f71331890
#
_cell.length_a   1.000
_cell.length_b   1.000
_cell.length_c   1.000
_cell.angle_alpha   90.00
_cell.angle_beta   90.00
_cell.angle_gamma   90.00
#
_symmetry.space_group_name_H-M   'P 1'
#
loop_
_entity.id
_entity.type
_entity.pdbx_description
1 polymer ?
#
loop_
_entity_poly.entity_id
_entity_poly.type
_entity_poly.pdbx_seq_one_letter_code
_entity_poly.pdbx_strand_id
1 'polypeptide(L)' 'MEAGNTKTRFDMEQEIMQAWQVLDDIKMLSAREGTEKADWDAVYRLYQIRFETLFETFEQLIKAGTIL' A
#
# COMPACT_ATOMS: atom_id res chain seq x y z
N MET A 1 -22.93 4.93 -12.00
CA MET A 1 -22.62 4.64 -11.17
C MET A 1 -21.49 4.88 -10.75
N GLU A 2 -21.13 5.29 -10.39
CA GLU A 2 -20.17 5.42 -10.04
C GLU A 2 -19.69 4.56 -9.11
N ALA A 3 -19.98 3.55 -9.22
CA ALA A 3 -19.52 2.46 -8.45
C ALA A 3 -18.04 2.39 -8.43
N GLY A 4 -17.40 2.91 -9.44
CA GLY A 4 -15.97 2.90 -9.51
C GLY A 4 -15.28 3.64 -8.38
N ASN A 5 -16.03 4.47 -7.67
CA ASN A 5 -15.46 5.23 -6.58
C ASN A 5 -15.67 4.58 -5.22
N THR A 6 -16.37 3.45 -5.19
CA THR A 6 -16.65 2.77 -3.94
C THR A 6 -15.65 1.67 -3.70
N LYS A 7 -14.94 1.75 -2.59
CA LYS A 7 -14.02 0.70 -2.21
C LYS A 7 -14.75 -0.44 -1.53
N THR A 8 -14.22 -1.64 -1.67
CA THR A 8 -14.78 -2.83 -1.07
C THR A 8 -13.76 -3.47 -0.15
N ARG A 9 -14.20 -4.48 0.62
CA ARG A 9 -13.29 -5.24 1.44
C ARG A 9 -12.23 -5.94 0.56
N PHE A 10 -12.63 -6.35 -0.64
CA PHE A 10 -11.69 -6.97 -1.55
C PHE A 10 -10.59 -5.99 -1.94
N ASP A 11 -10.95 -4.74 -2.21
CA ASP A 11 -9.97 -3.71 -2.53
C ASP A 11 -9.01 -3.51 -1.37
N MET A 12 -9.53 -3.49 -0.14
CA MET A 12 -8.69 -3.32 1.02
C MET A 12 -7.73 -4.49 1.19
N GLU A 13 -8.21 -5.72 0.98
CA GLU A 13 -7.37 -6.89 1.09
C GLU A 13 -6.23 -6.84 0.08
N GLN A 14 -6.53 -6.43 -1.13
CA GLN A 14 -5.51 -6.31 -2.16
C GLN A 14 -4.47 -5.24 -1.80
N GLU A 15 -4.94 -4.13 -1.26
CA GLU A 15 -4.04 -3.04 -0.89
C GLU A 15 -3.16 -3.43 0.29
N ILE A 16 -3.70 -4.21 1.22
CA ILE A 16 -2.89 -4.73 2.33
C ILE A 16 -1.79 -5.64 1.78
N MET A 17 -2.12 -6.52 0.85
CA MET A 17 -1.13 -7.41 0.24
C MET A 17 -0.06 -6.60 -0.48
N GLN A 18 -0.46 -5.55 -1.19
CA GLN A 18 0.50 -4.70 -1.87
C GLN A 18 1.41 -3.97 -0.89
N ALA A 19 0.87 -3.55 0.24
CA ALA A 19 1.68 -2.89 1.25
C ALA A 19 2.67 -3.85 1.90
N TRP A 20 2.28 -5.11 2.08
CA TRP A 20 3.19 -6.12 2.62
C TRP A 20 4.35 -6.42 1.68
N GLN A 21 4.20 -6.09 0.42
CA GLN A 21 5.27 -6.24 -0.56
C GLN A 21 6.53 -5.49 -0.14
N VAL A 22 6.40 -4.48 0.72
CA VAL A 22 7.55 -3.71 1.17
C VAL A 22 8.60 -4.60 1.83
N LEU A 23 8.16 -5.65 2.52
CA LEU A 23 9.10 -6.53 3.19
C LEU A 23 9.98 -7.27 2.21
N ASP A 24 9.40 -7.72 1.10
CA ASP A 24 10.16 -8.38 0.06
C ASP A 24 11.10 -7.41 -0.63
N ASP A 25 10.65 -6.19 -0.85
CA ASP A 25 11.48 -5.17 -1.51
C ASP A 25 12.66 -4.78 -0.63
N ILE A 26 12.45 -4.66 0.66
CA ILE A 26 13.52 -4.36 1.60
C ILE A 26 14.54 -5.49 1.60
N LYS A 27 14.06 -6.72 1.61
CA LYS A 27 14.94 -7.88 1.59
C LYS A 27 15.79 -7.91 0.33
N MET A 28 15.15 -7.64 -0.81
CA MET A 28 15.84 -7.65 -2.09
C MET A 28 16.92 -6.57 -2.13
N LEU A 29 16.60 -5.36 -1.69
CA LEU A 29 17.57 -4.27 -1.69
C LEU A 29 18.71 -4.54 -0.71
N SER A 30 18.38 -5.12 0.44
CA SER A 30 19.41 -5.41 1.45
C SER A 30 20.42 -6.44 0.97
N ALA A 31 19.97 -7.37 0.12
CA ALA A 31 20.81 -8.43 -0.41
C ALA A 31 21.65 -7.96 -1.60
N ARG A 32 21.31 -6.83 -2.16
CA ARG A 32 21.95 -6.35 -3.37
C ARG A 32 23.13 -5.47 -3.03
N GLU A 33 24.26 -5.74 -3.67
CA GLU A 33 25.42 -4.88 -3.52
C GLU A 33 25.23 -3.62 -4.34
N GLY A 34 25.74 -2.49 -3.85
CA GLY A 34 25.65 -1.25 -4.55
C GLY A 34 24.32 -0.51 -4.38
N THR A 35 23.52 -0.94 -3.41
CA THR A 35 22.28 -0.22 -3.10
C THR A 35 22.63 1.14 -2.52
N GLU A 36 22.02 2.19 -3.09
CA GLU A 36 22.31 3.55 -2.68
C GLU A 36 21.13 4.17 -1.98
N LYS A 37 21.37 5.31 -1.34
CA LYS A 37 20.32 6.04 -0.65
C LYS A 37 19.15 6.34 -1.58
N ALA A 38 19.41 6.65 -2.85
CA ALA A 38 18.34 6.93 -3.80
C ALA A 38 17.41 5.74 -3.99
N ASP A 39 17.94 4.52 -3.93
CA ASP A 39 17.12 3.32 -4.04
C ASP A 39 16.17 3.20 -2.86
N TRP A 40 16.67 3.46 -1.66
CA TRP A 40 15.83 3.42 -0.46
C TRP A 40 14.80 4.53 -0.47
N ASP A 41 15.18 5.73 -0.94
CA ASP A 41 14.24 6.84 -1.02
C ASP A 41 13.11 6.52 -1.98
N ALA A 42 13.40 5.84 -3.08
CA ALA A 42 12.38 5.46 -4.06
C ALA A 42 11.40 4.46 -3.44
N VAL A 43 11.90 3.48 -2.72
CA VAL A 43 11.03 2.50 -2.06
C VAL A 43 10.21 3.18 -0.98
N TYR A 44 10.83 4.05 -0.19
CA TYR A 44 10.11 4.78 0.85
C TYR A 44 8.95 5.57 0.26
N ARG A 45 9.23 6.31 -0.82
CA ARG A 45 8.21 7.16 -1.44
C ARG A 45 7.07 6.32 -2.01
N LEU A 46 7.41 5.22 -2.67
CA LEU A 46 6.40 4.35 -3.24
C LEU A 46 5.48 3.80 -2.17
N TYR A 47 6.05 3.32 -1.07
CA TYR A 47 5.23 2.69 -0.04
C TYR A 47 4.52 3.71 0.83
N GLN A 48 5.07 4.91 0.94
CA GLN A 48 4.32 5.99 1.57
C GLN A 48 2.98 6.20 0.85
N ILE A 49 3.04 6.23 -0.49
CA ILE A 49 1.82 6.38 -1.29
C ILE A 49 0.89 5.19 -1.10
N ARG A 50 1.44 3.97 -1.08
CA ARG A 50 0.62 2.78 -0.90
C ARG A 50 -0.09 2.76 0.45
N PHE A 51 0.61 3.17 1.50
CA PHE A 51 -0.01 3.20 2.82
C PHE A 51 -1.04 4.31 2.93
N GLU A 52 -0.81 5.44 2.30
CA GLU A 52 -1.81 6.50 2.27
C GLU A 52 -3.08 6.03 1.55
N THR A 53 -2.91 5.32 0.45
CA THR A 53 -4.04 4.78 -0.29
C THR A 53 -4.81 3.78 0.56
N LEU A 54 -4.09 2.91 1.24
CA LEU A 54 -4.71 1.91 2.11
C LEU A 54 -5.50 2.59 3.23
N PHE A 55 -4.94 3.63 3.82
CA PHE A 55 -5.61 4.35 4.89
C PHE A 55 -6.88 5.02 4.40
N GLU A 56 -6.84 5.60 3.20
CA GLU A 56 -8.02 6.20 2.60
C GLU A 56 -9.11 5.18 2.35
N THR A 57 -8.72 4.01 1.86
CA THR A 57 -9.66 2.92 1.63
C THR A 57 -10.31 2.50 2.94
N PHE A 58 -9.51 2.37 3.98
CA PHE A 58 -10.00 1.98 5.30
C PHE A 58 -11.03 2.99 5.80
N GLU A 59 -10.74 4.29 5.65
CA GLU A 59 -11.66 5.32 6.09
C GLU A 59 -12.97 5.27 5.31
N GLN A 60 -12.89 5.02 4.00
CA GLN A 60 -14.09 4.93 3.19
C GLN A 60 -14.97 3.76 3.62
N LEU A 61 -14.36 2.63 3.95
CA LEU A 61 -15.11 1.46 4.37
C LEU A 61 -15.75 1.67 5.74
N ILE A 62 -15.07 2.39 6.63
CA ILE A 62 -15.66 2.73 7.91
C ILE A 62 -16.87 3.62 7.72
N LYS A 63 -16.77 4.64 6.88
CA LYS A 63 -17.86 5.55 6.62
C LYS A 63 -19.06 4.83 6.01
N ALA A 64 -18.79 3.84 5.18
CA ALA A 64 -19.84 3.06 4.56
C ALA A 64 -20.43 1.99 5.49
N GLY A 65 -19.83 1.80 6.66
CA GLY A 65 -20.29 0.78 7.60
C GLY A 65 -19.94 -0.63 7.17
N THR A 66 -19.02 -0.78 6.24
CA THR A 66 -18.71 -2.10 5.68
C THR A 66 -17.86 -2.93 6.62
N ILE A 67 -16.94 -2.30 7.35
CA ILE A 67 -16.01 -3.01 8.22
C ILE A 67 -16.51 -3.08 9.64
N LEU A 68 -17.22 -2.06 10.05
CA LEU A 68 -17.77 -1.96 11.40
C LEU A 68 -19.29 -2.22 11.42
#